data_3bacc38a8ad5dcc2f924fed8ee2d777c
#
_entry.id   3bacc38a8ad5dcc2f924fed8ee2d777c
#
_cell.length_a   1.000
_cell.length_b   1.000
_cell.length_c   1.000
_cell.angle_alpha   90.00
_cell.angle_beta   90.00
_cell.angle_gamma   90.00
#
_symmetry.space_group_name_H-M   'P 1'
#
loop_
_entity.id
_entity.type
_entity.pdbx_description
1 polymer ?
#
loop_
_entity_poly.entity_id
_entity_poly.type
_entity_poly.pdbx_seq_one_letter_code
_entity_poly.pdbx_strand_id
1 'polypeptide(L)'
;VTRSYIFPADRIDDSADGLPPANYPYDWGAGKSNYGMDAGITSNPKYREKLLEALWAIPSYSIAIEPENLFSDETGIYAHAGWHGRKAERNCSLELLPTIDEQEHGFQINAGVRIRGGFSRQPKFPKHGFRFFFRRRYGAKRLKYDLFGGNAAKEFSHIDLRCSQNYAWHHGFNPKALYMRDQFNRDLQFAMGHPSPRGNFRHLYINGHYWGIFNTCERPKAFFGKSYIGGKKENFDVVKIMGGYSEGSRRTYQVFPTDGNMDLWARLDELSQRDLSDLNAYCQMIGVKPDGSRDPKSKRLLDPVNLIDYMLVIFYGGNLDAPISWFGNNRGGNNWYGLMNRTQNKGF
;
A
#
# COMPACT_ATOMS: atom_id res chain seq x y z
N VAL A 1 5.96 -1.51 27.06
CA VAL A 1 6.87 -1.07 25.98
C VAL A 1 7.66 -2.30 25.55
N THR A 2 7.59 -2.63 24.27
CA THR A 2 8.37 -3.73 23.68
C THR A 2 9.62 -3.13 23.02
N ARG A 3 10.76 -3.79 23.19
CA ARG A 3 12.01 -3.46 22.50
C ARG A 3 12.52 -4.68 21.78
N SER A 4 12.99 -4.47 20.56
CA SER A 4 13.54 -5.53 19.71
C SER A 4 15.05 -5.41 19.63
N TYR A 5 15.71 -6.54 19.71
CA TYR A 5 17.13 -6.69 19.43
C TYR A 5 17.27 -7.74 18.34
N ILE A 6 17.90 -7.37 17.23
CA ILE A 6 18.04 -8.23 16.06
C ILE A 6 19.53 -8.47 15.83
N PHE A 7 19.90 -9.72 15.74
CA PHE A 7 21.24 -10.20 15.45
C PHE A 7 21.21 -10.86 14.06
N PRO A 8 21.48 -10.13 12.98
CA PRO A 8 21.32 -10.66 11.61
C PRO A 8 22.17 -11.88 11.30
N ALA A 9 23.37 -11.98 11.89
CA ALA A 9 24.24 -13.15 11.70
C ALA A 9 23.55 -14.42 12.23
N ASP A 10 23.00 -14.36 13.44
CA ASP A 10 22.30 -15.50 14.06
C ASP A 10 21.05 -15.87 13.25
N ARG A 11 20.33 -14.85 12.71
CA ARG A 11 19.13 -15.10 11.88
C ARG A 11 19.44 -15.81 10.56
N ILE A 12 20.62 -15.63 10.01
CA ILE A 12 21.05 -16.37 8.82
C ILE A 12 21.26 -17.85 9.14
N ASP A 13 21.79 -18.14 10.30
CA ASP A 13 22.12 -19.51 10.73
C ASP A 13 20.90 -20.26 11.30
N ASP A 14 20.10 -19.60 12.12
CA ASP A 14 18.93 -20.21 12.81
C ASP A 14 17.85 -20.74 11.87
N SER A 15 17.79 -20.23 10.65
CA SER A 15 16.75 -20.55 9.70
C SER A 15 17.19 -21.53 8.61
N ALA A 16 18.38 -22.13 8.75
CA ALA A 16 18.94 -23.00 7.71
C ALA A 16 18.10 -24.26 7.42
N ASP A 17 17.35 -24.76 8.39
CA ASP A 17 16.45 -25.91 8.25
C ASP A 17 15.04 -25.55 7.75
N GLY A 18 14.69 -24.26 7.75
CA GLY A 18 13.37 -23.77 7.37
C GLY A 18 12.23 -24.18 8.30
N LEU A 19 12.54 -24.75 9.46
CA LEU A 19 11.54 -25.21 10.41
C LEU A 19 10.80 -24.04 11.08
N PRO A 20 9.53 -24.23 11.49
CA PRO A 20 8.82 -23.20 12.21
C PRO A 20 9.41 -22.97 13.61
N PRO A 21 9.50 -21.70 14.03
CA PRO A 21 9.78 -21.38 15.43
C PRO A 21 8.68 -21.92 16.34
N ALA A 22 8.96 -21.98 17.63
CA ALA A 22 7.96 -22.38 18.63
C ALA A 22 6.66 -21.55 18.49
N ASN A 23 5.53 -22.22 18.50
CA ASN A 23 4.18 -21.64 18.33
C ASN A 23 3.88 -21.06 16.93
N TYR A 24 4.68 -21.42 15.92
CA TYR A 24 4.40 -21.08 14.52
C TYR A 24 3.96 -22.32 13.75
N PRO A 25 3.01 -22.20 12.80
CA PRO A 25 2.47 -23.36 12.10
C PRO A 25 3.41 -23.87 11.01
N TYR A 26 3.35 -25.19 10.77
CA TYR A 26 3.99 -25.83 9.61
C TYR A 26 3.33 -25.48 8.28
N ASP A 27 2.08 -25.05 8.31
CA ASP A 27 1.31 -24.58 7.15
C ASP A 27 0.52 -23.33 7.56
N TRP A 28 0.65 -22.27 6.81
CA TRP A 28 -0.12 -21.03 7.02
C TRP A 28 -1.15 -20.76 5.91
N GLY A 29 -1.60 -21.81 5.22
CA GLY A 29 -2.60 -21.75 4.15
C GLY A 29 -2.02 -21.62 2.74
N ALA A 30 -0.69 -21.59 2.60
CA ALA A 30 0.02 -21.54 1.32
C ALA A 30 0.79 -22.84 1.01
N GLY A 31 0.51 -23.90 1.74
CA GLY A 31 1.29 -25.14 1.78
C GLY A 31 2.35 -25.10 2.88
N LYS A 32 3.28 -26.07 2.85
CA LYS A 32 4.33 -26.18 3.86
C LYS A 32 5.06 -24.86 4.01
N SER A 33 5.03 -24.30 5.21
CA SER A 33 5.73 -23.06 5.53
C SER A 33 7.25 -23.28 5.55
N ASN A 34 7.98 -22.27 5.09
CA ASN A 34 9.43 -22.21 5.18
C ASN A 34 9.82 -20.89 5.83
N TYR A 35 10.39 -20.95 7.02
CA TYR A 35 10.84 -19.79 7.79
C TYR A 35 12.32 -19.50 7.58
N GLY A 36 13.03 -20.36 6.84
CA GLY A 36 14.45 -20.21 6.53
C GLY A 36 14.73 -19.22 5.42
N MET A 37 15.96 -18.76 5.38
CA MET A 37 16.56 -18.15 4.21
C MET A 37 17.06 -19.23 3.26
N ASP A 38 17.22 -18.90 1.97
CA ASP A 38 17.73 -19.84 0.97
C ASP A 38 19.15 -20.32 1.34
N ALA A 39 19.29 -21.63 1.59
CA ALA A 39 20.56 -22.23 1.94
C ALA A 39 21.62 -22.07 0.82
N GLY A 40 21.22 -21.97 -0.44
CA GLY A 40 22.12 -21.68 -1.56
C GLY A 40 22.77 -20.28 -1.45
N ILE A 41 22.17 -19.40 -0.68
CA ILE A 41 22.68 -18.05 -0.39
C ILE A 41 23.40 -18.03 0.96
N THR A 42 22.76 -18.53 2.02
CA THR A 42 23.27 -18.42 3.40
C THR A 42 24.53 -19.26 3.63
N SER A 43 24.62 -20.44 3.02
CA SER A 43 25.78 -21.33 3.10
C SER A 43 26.89 -21.03 2.08
N ASN A 44 26.63 -20.14 1.12
CA ASN A 44 27.60 -19.83 0.07
C ASN A 44 28.51 -18.67 0.53
N PRO A 45 29.84 -18.89 0.71
CA PRO A 45 30.74 -17.84 1.17
C PRO A 45 30.72 -16.57 0.31
N LYS A 46 30.47 -16.70 -1.00
CA LYS A 46 30.38 -15.56 -1.94
C LYS A 46 29.22 -14.61 -1.61
N TYR A 47 28.13 -15.12 -1.05
CA TYR A 47 26.91 -14.34 -0.81
C TYR A 47 26.66 -14.03 0.66
N ARG A 48 27.18 -14.84 1.59
CA ARG A 48 26.91 -14.72 3.02
C ARG A 48 27.28 -13.34 3.58
N GLU A 49 28.50 -12.88 3.29
CA GLU A 49 28.97 -11.56 3.73
C GLU A 49 28.10 -10.44 3.15
N LYS A 50 27.83 -10.49 1.85
CA LYS A 50 26.95 -9.53 1.17
C LYS A 50 25.51 -9.55 1.69
N LEU A 51 25.04 -10.71 2.12
CA LEU A 51 23.71 -10.82 2.75
C LEU A 51 23.69 -10.12 4.11
N LEU A 52 24.73 -10.28 4.92
CA LEU A 52 24.88 -9.56 6.19
C LEU A 52 24.92 -8.05 5.97
N GLU A 53 25.74 -7.57 5.04
CA GLU A 53 25.77 -6.16 4.65
C GLU A 53 24.39 -5.67 4.21
N ALA A 54 23.68 -6.43 3.38
CA ALA A 54 22.36 -6.09 2.88
C ALA A 54 21.31 -5.99 4.00
N LEU A 55 21.38 -6.84 5.03
CA LEU A 55 20.48 -6.80 6.20
C LEU A 55 20.70 -5.56 7.07
N TRP A 56 21.88 -4.93 6.98
CA TRP A 56 22.20 -3.66 7.66
C TRP A 56 22.01 -2.42 6.77
N ALA A 57 21.90 -2.61 5.44
CA ALA A 57 21.92 -1.50 4.48
C ALA A 57 20.66 -0.61 4.49
N ILE A 58 19.54 -1.14 4.95
CA ILE A 58 18.28 -0.40 5.07
C ILE A 58 17.65 -0.64 6.44
N PRO A 59 16.91 0.33 7.00
CA PRO A 59 16.24 0.17 8.29
C PRO A 59 15.27 -1.00 8.32
N SER A 60 15.04 -1.52 9.52
CA SER A 60 14.19 -2.69 9.76
C SER A 60 12.96 -2.34 10.57
N TYR A 61 11.81 -2.87 10.17
CA TYR A 61 10.66 -2.95 11.08
C TYR A 61 10.72 -4.23 11.91
N SER A 62 10.38 -4.10 13.17
CA SER A 62 10.07 -5.22 14.05
C SER A 62 8.63 -5.13 14.52
N ILE A 63 7.87 -6.19 14.30
CA ILE A 63 6.50 -6.36 14.80
C ILE A 63 6.57 -7.37 15.95
N ALA A 64 6.14 -6.95 17.14
CA ALA A 64 5.86 -7.87 18.23
C ALA A 64 4.34 -8.04 18.36
N ILE A 65 3.87 -9.28 18.22
CA ILE A 65 2.46 -9.65 18.20
C ILE A 65 2.30 -11.07 18.72
N GLU A 66 1.24 -11.32 19.50
CA GLU A 66 0.93 -12.66 19.97
C GLU A 66 0.75 -13.63 18.81
N PRO A 67 1.41 -14.81 18.80
CA PRO A 67 1.32 -15.79 17.72
C PRO A 67 -0.11 -16.22 17.40
N GLU A 68 -0.98 -16.31 18.38
CA GLU A 68 -2.40 -16.64 18.24
C GLU A 68 -3.13 -15.60 17.37
N ASN A 69 -2.76 -14.33 17.49
CA ASN A 69 -3.31 -13.24 16.67
C ASN A 69 -2.86 -13.31 15.20
N LEU A 70 -1.80 -14.06 14.90
CA LEU A 70 -1.35 -14.31 13.54
C LEU A 70 -1.94 -15.60 12.96
N PHE A 71 -1.88 -16.70 13.69
CA PHE A 71 -1.99 -18.04 13.11
C PHE A 71 -3.12 -18.91 13.68
N SER A 72 -3.78 -18.53 14.80
CA SER A 72 -4.84 -19.38 15.33
C SER A 72 -6.07 -19.39 14.41
N ASP A 73 -6.81 -20.50 14.45
CA ASP A 73 -8.06 -20.64 13.72
C ASP A 73 -9.17 -19.72 14.22
N GLU A 74 -9.07 -19.23 15.45
CA GLU A 74 -10.08 -18.34 16.02
C GLU A 74 -9.82 -16.86 15.74
N THR A 75 -8.57 -16.42 15.88
CA THR A 75 -8.23 -15.00 15.86
C THR A 75 -7.13 -14.64 14.86
N GLY A 76 -6.45 -15.61 14.28
CA GLY A 76 -5.28 -15.42 13.44
C GLY A 76 -5.54 -14.68 12.14
N ILE A 77 -4.85 -13.58 11.91
CA ILE A 77 -5.04 -12.78 10.69
C ILE A 77 -4.38 -13.42 9.46
N TYR A 78 -3.45 -14.34 9.62
CA TYR A 78 -2.90 -15.17 8.54
C TYR A 78 -3.84 -16.32 8.20
N ALA A 79 -4.35 -17.04 9.20
CA ALA A 79 -5.35 -18.09 9.01
C ALA A 79 -6.59 -17.53 8.30
N HIS A 80 -6.94 -16.30 8.60
CA HIS A 80 -8.09 -15.60 8.03
C HIS A 80 -7.69 -14.36 7.23
N ALA A 81 -6.74 -14.49 6.32
CA ALA A 81 -6.22 -13.37 5.52
C ALA A 81 -7.32 -12.63 4.72
N GLY A 82 -8.43 -13.29 4.43
CA GLY A 82 -9.62 -12.72 3.82
C GLY A 82 -10.45 -11.78 4.69
N TRP A 83 -10.24 -11.75 6.01
CA TRP A 83 -11.05 -10.92 6.91
C TRP A 83 -10.82 -9.42 6.68
N HIS A 84 -11.91 -8.67 6.81
CA HIS A 84 -11.93 -7.23 6.63
C HIS A 84 -12.51 -6.48 7.84
N GLY A 85 -12.29 -5.18 7.87
CA GLY A 85 -12.87 -4.31 8.89
C GLY A 85 -12.16 -4.42 10.24
N ARG A 86 -12.78 -3.81 11.27
CA ARG A 86 -12.21 -3.76 12.63
C ARG A 86 -12.09 -5.13 13.30
N LYS A 87 -12.93 -6.07 12.93
CA LYS A 87 -12.89 -7.44 13.48
C LYS A 87 -11.58 -8.17 13.15
N ALA A 88 -10.94 -7.79 12.04
CA ALA A 88 -9.64 -8.32 11.61
C ALA A 88 -8.44 -7.55 12.17
N GLU A 89 -8.64 -6.61 13.11
CA GLU A 89 -7.54 -5.79 13.65
C GLU A 89 -7.01 -6.39 14.93
N ARG A 90 -5.70 -6.65 14.99
CA ARG A 90 -5.01 -7.22 16.15
C ARG A 90 -4.05 -6.21 16.75
N ASN A 91 -3.86 -6.29 18.07
CA ASN A 91 -2.88 -5.47 18.78
C ASN A 91 -1.47 -5.91 18.40
N CYS A 92 -0.59 -4.96 18.20
CA CYS A 92 0.85 -5.23 18.04
C CYS A 92 1.68 -4.04 18.53
N SER A 93 2.95 -4.27 18.75
CA SER A 93 3.98 -3.24 18.84
C SER A 93 4.70 -3.17 17.48
N LEU A 94 4.87 -1.97 16.96
CA LEU A 94 5.66 -1.70 15.76
C LEU A 94 6.87 -0.86 16.16
N GLU A 95 8.05 -1.33 15.82
CA GLU A 95 9.32 -0.65 16.06
C GLU A 95 10.05 -0.44 14.73
N LEU A 96 10.62 0.74 14.52
CA LEU A 96 11.59 0.99 13.45
C LEU A 96 12.98 1.00 14.07
N LEU A 97 13.83 0.13 13.57
CA LEU A 97 15.24 0.03 13.91
C LEU A 97 16.01 0.71 12.78
N PRO A 98 16.71 1.83 13.04
CA PRO A 98 17.54 2.49 12.04
C PRO A 98 18.75 1.64 11.65
N THR A 99 19.43 2.00 10.58
CA THR A 99 20.76 1.44 10.27
C THR A 99 21.80 1.94 11.27
N ILE A 100 22.96 1.28 11.32
CA ILE A 100 24.05 1.68 12.23
C ILE A 100 24.56 3.10 11.92
N ASP A 101 24.54 3.47 10.65
CA ASP A 101 25.08 4.74 10.16
C ASP A 101 24.05 5.90 10.22
N GLU A 102 22.77 5.60 10.44
CA GLU A 102 21.75 6.62 10.56
C GLU A 102 21.78 7.28 11.93
N GLN A 103 22.02 8.59 11.97
CA GLN A 103 21.87 9.41 13.18
C GLN A 103 20.41 9.53 13.64
N GLU A 104 19.48 8.98 12.87
CA GLU A 104 18.06 9.01 13.18
C GLU A 104 17.72 7.99 14.26
N HIS A 105 17.03 8.48 15.28
CA HIS A 105 16.45 7.58 16.30
C HIS A 105 15.21 6.91 15.70
N GLY A 106 15.17 5.58 15.75
CA GLY A 106 13.97 4.82 15.40
C GLY A 106 12.77 5.19 16.27
N PHE A 107 11.67 4.53 16.10
CA PHE A 107 10.49 4.69 16.94
C PHE A 107 9.95 3.33 17.40
N GLN A 108 9.19 3.36 18.49
CA GLN A 108 8.32 2.28 18.93
C GLN A 108 6.91 2.84 19.18
N ILE A 109 5.90 2.16 18.64
CA ILE A 109 4.50 2.56 18.80
C ILE A 109 3.59 1.34 18.84
N ASN A 110 2.60 1.37 19.74
CA ASN A 110 1.55 0.35 19.72
C ASN A 110 0.52 0.69 18.64
N ALA A 111 0.08 -0.32 17.92
CA ALA A 111 -0.80 -0.19 16.77
C ALA A 111 -1.79 -1.34 16.68
N GLY A 112 -2.83 -1.16 15.87
CA GLY A 112 -3.61 -2.26 15.34
C GLY A 112 -3.06 -2.67 13.99
N VAL A 113 -2.91 -3.97 13.75
CA VAL A 113 -2.46 -4.52 12.46
C VAL A 113 -3.54 -5.34 11.79
N ARG A 114 -3.60 -5.28 10.47
CA ARG A 114 -4.45 -6.12 9.62
C ARG A 114 -3.67 -6.59 8.40
N ILE A 115 -4.05 -7.73 7.85
CA ILE A 115 -3.67 -8.08 6.49
C ILE A 115 -4.31 -7.08 5.52
N ARG A 116 -3.55 -6.63 4.52
CA ARG A 116 -4.00 -5.74 3.45
C ARG A 116 -3.87 -6.43 2.09
N GLY A 117 -4.60 -5.92 1.10
CA GLY A 117 -4.58 -6.42 -0.28
C GLY A 117 -5.95 -6.85 -0.76
N GLY A 118 -6.02 -7.29 -1.97
CA GLY A 118 -7.12 -7.99 -2.61
C GLY A 118 -6.66 -9.41 -2.97
N PHE A 119 -6.20 -9.61 -4.19
CA PHE A 119 -5.68 -10.89 -4.68
C PHE A 119 -4.56 -11.47 -3.81
N SER A 120 -3.65 -10.62 -3.30
CA SER A 120 -2.55 -11.02 -2.41
C SER A 120 -2.97 -11.58 -1.04
N ARG A 121 -4.27 -11.64 -0.73
CA ARG A 121 -4.80 -12.27 0.48
C ARG A 121 -5.07 -13.76 0.32
N GLN A 122 -5.01 -14.26 -0.91
CA GLN A 122 -5.29 -15.68 -1.16
C GLN A 122 -4.28 -16.57 -0.43
N PRO A 123 -4.71 -17.72 0.11
CA PRO A 123 -3.85 -18.63 0.89
C PRO A 123 -2.61 -19.10 0.13
N LYS A 124 -2.66 -19.18 -1.20
CA LYS A 124 -1.52 -19.56 -2.03
C LYS A 124 -0.31 -18.61 -1.97
N PHE A 125 -0.46 -17.43 -1.38
CA PHE A 125 0.64 -16.48 -1.21
C PHE A 125 1.15 -16.53 0.22
N PRO A 126 2.41 -16.95 0.43
CA PRO A 126 2.96 -17.10 1.77
C PRO A 126 3.23 -15.77 2.47
N LYS A 127 3.39 -14.69 1.72
CA LYS A 127 3.65 -13.35 2.26
C LYS A 127 2.46 -12.43 2.00
N HIS A 128 1.91 -11.87 3.07
CA HIS A 128 0.83 -10.90 3.01
C HIS A 128 1.32 -9.50 3.36
N GLY A 129 0.73 -8.48 2.74
CA GLY A 129 0.96 -7.10 3.16
C GLY A 129 0.21 -6.77 4.44
N PHE A 130 0.74 -5.82 5.19
CA PHE A 130 0.16 -5.36 6.45
C PHE A 130 -0.34 -3.92 6.33
N ARG A 131 -1.29 -3.56 7.19
CA ARG A 131 -1.72 -2.19 7.45
C ARG A 131 -1.74 -1.94 8.94
N PHE A 132 -1.03 -0.91 9.36
CA PHE A 132 -1.01 -0.45 10.75
C PHE A 132 -1.96 0.73 10.93
N PHE A 133 -2.67 0.70 12.04
CA PHE A 133 -3.62 1.74 12.45
C PHE A 133 -3.18 2.32 13.79
N PHE A 134 -2.87 3.60 13.81
CA PHE A 134 -2.54 4.33 15.03
C PHE A 134 -3.82 4.93 15.63
N ARG A 135 -4.24 4.39 16.75
CA ARG A 135 -5.51 4.74 17.40
C ARG A 135 -5.33 4.83 18.91
N ARG A 136 -6.09 5.72 19.56
CA ARG A 136 -6.06 5.89 21.02
C ARG A 136 -6.21 4.59 21.81
N ARG A 137 -7.00 3.64 21.32
CA ARG A 137 -7.18 2.33 21.99
C ARG A 137 -5.91 1.46 22.05
N TYR A 138 -4.92 1.76 21.23
CA TYR A 138 -3.61 1.08 21.23
C TYR A 138 -2.53 1.92 21.89
N GLY A 139 -2.77 3.24 22.03
CA GLY A 139 -1.79 4.20 22.54
C GLY A 139 -1.89 5.53 21.81
N ALA A 140 -0.85 5.93 21.14
CA ALA A 140 -0.83 7.18 20.38
C ALA A 140 -1.82 7.17 19.20
N LYS A 141 -2.56 8.27 19.03
CA LYS A 141 -3.53 8.44 17.94
C LYS A 141 -2.88 8.55 16.56
N ARG A 142 -1.59 8.85 16.51
CA ARG A 142 -0.81 9.09 15.30
C ARG A 142 0.62 8.61 15.51
N LEU A 143 1.23 8.10 14.46
CA LEU A 143 2.67 8.04 14.36
C LEU A 143 3.16 9.43 13.95
N LYS A 144 4.04 10.01 14.74
CA LYS A 144 4.75 11.26 14.44
C LYS A 144 6.22 10.92 14.23
N TYR A 145 6.61 10.85 12.98
CA TYR A 145 7.96 10.48 12.59
C TYR A 145 8.21 10.82 11.12
N ASP A 146 9.43 11.19 10.77
CA ASP A 146 9.82 11.48 9.39
C ASP A 146 10.15 10.19 8.64
N LEU A 147 9.12 9.49 8.16
CA LEU A 147 9.27 8.18 7.51
C LEU A 147 9.91 8.24 6.12
N PHE A 148 9.75 9.36 5.41
CA PHE A 148 10.04 9.44 3.98
C PHE A 148 10.97 10.60 3.62
N GLY A 149 11.36 11.41 4.58
CA GLY A 149 12.26 12.54 4.38
C GLY A 149 11.67 13.71 3.58
N GLY A 150 12.47 14.73 3.40
CA GLY A 150 12.15 15.88 2.58
C GLY A 150 10.85 16.59 2.98
N ASN A 151 9.99 16.82 2.00
CA ASN A 151 8.68 17.46 2.18
C ASN A 151 7.53 16.49 2.41
N ALA A 152 7.83 15.23 2.73
CA ALA A 152 6.79 14.24 3.04
C ALA A 152 6.07 14.55 4.35
N ALA A 153 4.87 13.97 4.50
CA ALA A 153 4.13 14.07 5.75
C ALA A 153 4.92 13.42 6.91
N LYS A 154 4.87 14.04 8.08
CA LYS A 154 5.54 13.55 9.31
C LYS A 154 4.54 13.03 10.36
N GLU A 155 3.28 12.94 10.00
CA GLU A 155 2.22 12.44 10.87
C GLU A 155 1.31 11.49 10.11
N PHE A 156 1.09 10.29 10.66
CA PHE A 156 0.33 9.23 10.00
C PHE A 156 -0.75 8.65 10.91
N SER A 157 -1.95 8.47 10.37
CA SER A 157 -3.03 7.73 11.05
C SER A 157 -2.95 6.23 10.79
N HIS A 158 -2.29 5.85 9.73
CA HIS A 158 -2.02 4.48 9.29
C HIS A 158 -0.90 4.49 8.26
N ILE A 159 -0.22 3.38 8.13
CA ILE A 159 0.76 3.09 7.08
C ILE A 159 0.51 1.70 6.52
N ASP A 160 0.88 1.48 5.28
CA ASP A 160 0.84 0.17 4.63
C ASP A 160 2.28 -0.38 4.50
N LEU A 161 2.44 -1.65 4.81
CA LEU A 161 3.62 -2.43 4.44
C LEU A 161 3.19 -3.40 3.35
N ARG A 162 3.64 -3.13 2.13
CA ARG A 162 3.30 -3.95 0.96
C ARG A 162 4.34 -5.05 0.79
N CYS A 163 3.89 -6.30 0.81
CA CYS A 163 4.72 -7.39 0.34
C CYS A 163 4.86 -7.29 -1.18
N SER A 164 5.98 -7.75 -1.70
CA SER A 164 6.06 -8.04 -3.13
C SER A 164 5.20 -9.28 -3.40
N GLN A 165 4.36 -9.19 -4.39
CA GLN A 165 3.51 -10.30 -4.79
C GLN A 165 3.72 -10.57 -6.28
N ASN A 166 3.01 -9.88 -7.18
CA ASN A 166 3.18 -10.02 -8.63
C ASN A 166 4.51 -9.45 -9.14
N TYR A 167 5.25 -8.72 -8.31
CA TYR A 167 6.54 -8.10 -8.68
C TYR A 167 7.74 -8.94 -8.27
N ALA A 168 7.53 -10.10 -7.66
CA ALA A 168 8.59 -10.96 -7.17
C ALA A 168 8.70 -12.24 -8.00
N TRP A 169 9.91 -12.79 -8.05
CA TRP A 169 10.20 -14.01 -8.78
C TRP A 169 9.41 -15.22 -8.29
N HIS A 170 9.10 -15.28 -7.00
CA HIS A 170 8.32 -16.39 -6.44
C HIS A 170 6.90 -16.51 -7.01
N HIS A 171 6.35 -15.44 -7.62
CA HIS A 171 5.05 -15.50 -8.28
C HIS A 171 5.20 -16.00 -9.72
N GLY A 172 5.07 -17.31 -9.90
CA GLY A 172 5.14 -17.94 -11.22
C GLY A 172 6.54 -17.88 -11.88
N PHE A 173 7.60 -17.74 -11.08
CA PHE A 173 8.99 -17.63 -11.56
C PHE A 173 9.15 -16.60 -12.68
N ASN A 174 8.45 -15.49 -12.60
CA ASN A 174 8.43 -14.48 -13.64
C ASN A 174 9.78 -13.76 -13.76
N PRO A 175 10.57 -14.00 -14.85
CA PRO A 175 11.87 -13.38 -15.01
C PRO A 175 11.81 -11.86 -15.27
N LYS A 176 10.62 -11.34 -15.58
CA LYS A 176 10.35 -9.91 -15.76
C LYS A 176 9.85 -9.23 -14.49
N ALA A 177 9.83 -9.94 -13.36
CA ALA A 177 9.45 -9.35 -12.10
C ALA A 177 10.42 -8.24 -11.70
N LEU A 178 9.88 -7.05 -11.45
CA LEU A 178 10.62 -5.90 -10.97
C LEU A 178 10.05 -5.45 -9.63
N TYR A 179 10.79 -5.73 -8.57
CA TYR A 179 10.36 -5.49 -7.18
C TYR A 179 9.96 -4.03 -6.90
N MET A 180 10.61 -3.08 -7.57
CA MET A 180 10.43 -1.65 -7.35
C MET A 180 9.38 -0.99 -8.26
N ARG A 181 8.71 -1.73 -9.14
CA ARG A 181 7.82 -1.17 -10.18
C ARG A 181 6.76 -0.20 -9.60
N ASP A 182 6.09 -0.59 -8.54
CA ASP A 182 5.05 0.24 -7.93
C ASP A 182 5.63 1.52 -7.31
N GLN A 183 6.78 1.42 -6.66
CA GLN A 183 7.46 2.59 -6.09
C GLN A 183 7.93 3.54 -7.19
N PHE A 184 8.54 3.01 -8.26
CA PHE A 184 8.98 3.80 -9.40
C PHE A 184 7.83 4.61 -10.02
N ASN A 185 6.67 3.98 -10.25
CA ASN A 185 5.51 4.69 -10.82
C ASN A 185 5.01 5.80 -9.89
N ARG A 186 5.02 5.59 -8.59
CA ARG A 186 4.64 6.63 -7.61
C ARG A 186 5.63 7.79 -7.57
N ASP A 187 6.92 7.48 -7.65
CA ASP A 187 7.98 8.49 -7.66
C ASP A 187 7.95 9.29 -8.97
N LEU A 188 7.64 8.63 -10.10
CA LEU A 188 7.48 9.30 -11.38
C LEU A 188 6.29 10.27 -11.36
N GLN A 189 5.13 9.84 -10.88
CA GLN A 189 3.97 10.72 -10.71
C GLN A 189 4.27 11.92 -9.80
N PHE A 190 5.04 11.68 -8.74
CA PHE A 190 5.49 12.76 -7.86
C PHE A 190 6.44 13.72 -8.57
N ALA A 191 7.41 13.23 -9.35
CA ALA A 191 8.33 14.05 -10.13
C ALA A 191 7.61 14.92 -11.18
N MET A 192 6.44 14.48 -11.65
CA MET A 192 5.55 15.27 -12.52
C MET A 192 4.75 16.34 -11.77
N GLY A 193 4.98 16.53 -10.46
CA GLY A 193 4.36 17.57 -9.65
C GLY A 193 3.02 17.20 -9.01
N HIS A 194 2.60 15.95 -9.09
CA HIS A 194 1.31 15.50 -8.53
C HIS A 194 1.47 14.87 -7.15
N PRO A 195 0.47 14.99 -6.26
CA PRO A 195 0.44 14.25 -5.02
C PRO A 195 0.49 12.74 -5.29
N SER A 196 1.51 12.08 -4.80
CA SER A 196 1.68 10.64 -4.93
C SER A 196 2.11 10.02 -3.60
N PRO A 197 1.61 8.83 -3.22
CA PRO A 197 1.98 8.18 -1.97
C PRO A 197 3.48 7.94 -1.91
N ARG A 198 4.14 8.48 -0.88
CA ARG A 198 5.55 8.22 -0.61
C ARG A 198 5.75 6.78 -0.17
N GLY A 199 6.94 6.28 -0.38
CA GLY A 199 7.31 4.97 0.10
C GLY A 199 8.80 4.73 0.11
N ASN A 200 9.18 3.69 0.84
CA ASN A 200 10.55 3.20 0.92
C ASN A 200 10.56 1.71 1.27
N PHE A 201 11.67 1.05 1.03
CA PHE A 201 11.86 -0.35 1.36
C PHE A 201 12.45 -0.49 2.77
N ARG A 202 12.00 -1.52 3.49
CA ARG A 202 12.46 -1.86 4.83
C ARG A 202 12.51 -3.38 4.96
N HIS A 203 13.45 -3.88 5.73
CA HIS A 203 13.36 -5.25 6.23
C HIS A 203 12.19 -5.37 7.20
N LEU A 204 11.60 -6.54 7.27
CA LEU A 204 10.54 -6.84 8.22
C LEU A 204 10.92 -8.06 9.05
N TYR A 205 10.80 -7.90 10.36
CA TYR A 205 10.89 -8.98 11.33
C TYR A 205 9.54 -9.09 12.07
N ILE A 206 9.09 -10.31 12.30
CA ILE A 206 7.90 -10.60 13.10
C ILE A 206 8.31 -11.50 14.25
N ASN A 207 8.18 -11.01 15.48
CA ASN A 207 8.64 -11.67 16.70
C ASN A 207 10.11 -12.16 16.58
N GLY A 208 10.97 -11.36 15.98
CA GLY A 208 12.39 -11.67 15.78
C GLY A 208 12.71 -12.48 14.53
N HIS A 209 11.72 -13.05 13.82
CA HIS A 209 11.94 -13.83 12.61
C HIS A 209 11.93 -12.95 11.36
N TYR A 210 12.91 -13.13 10.50
CA TYR A 210 13.00 -12.37 9.25
C TYR A 210 11.85 -12.72 8.31
N TRP A 211 11.09 -11.70 7.91
CA TRP A 211 9.90 -11.88 7.09
C TRP A 211 10.06 -11.40 5.66
N GLY A 212 11.19 -10.77 5.33
CA GLY A 212 11.52 -10.30 3.98
C GLY A 212 11.56 -8.77 3.87
N ILE A 213 11.69 -8.29 2.64
CA ILE A 213 11.68 -6.86 2.32
C ILE A 213 10.25 -6.43 2.01
N PHE A 214 9.81 -5.33 2.62
CA PHE A 214 8.49 -4.75 2.42
C PHE A 214 8.60 -3.29 1.99
N ASN A 215 7.70 -2.87 1.11
CA ASN A 215 7.58 -1.46 0.76
C ASN A 215 6.61 -0.77 1.72
N THR A 216 7.14 0.11 2.56
CA THR A 216 6.32 1.03 3.36
C THR A 216 5.72 2.04 2.43
N CYS A 217 4.43 2.30 2.54
CA CYS A 217 3.83 3.37 1.76
C CYS A 217 2.65 4.05 2.45
N GLU A 218 2.43 5.29 2.05
CA GLU A 218 1.21 6.01 2.37
C GLU A 218 0.00 5.41 1.64
N ARG A 219 -1.16 5.78 2.10
CA ARG A 219 -2.41 5.45 1.45
C ARG A 219 -3.17 6.71 1.11
N PRO A 220 -3.62 6.87 -0.15
CA PRO A 220 -4.52 7.96 -0.52
C PRO A 220 -5.82 7.87 0.27
N LYS A 221 -6.00 8.77 1.21
CA LYS A 221 -7.14 8.95 2.10
C LYS A 221 -7.34 10.44 2.37
N ALA A 222 -8.42 10.83 3.01
CA ALA A 222 -8.65 12.22 3.38
C ALA A 222 -7.50 12.84 4.19
N PHE A 223 -6.80 12.05 5.00
CA PHE A 223 -5.64 12.54 5.74
C PHE A 223 -4.43 12.80 4.84
N PHE A 224 -4.18 11.95 3.84
CA PHE A 224 -3.20 12.18 2.78
C PHE A 224 -3.54 13.46 1.99
N GLY A 225 -4.79 13.62 1.56
CA GLY A 225 -5.26 14.83 0.90
C GLY A 225 -4.97 16.09 1.73
N LYS A 226 -5.31 16.07 3.03
CA LYS A 226 -4.97 17.15 3.95
C LYS A 226 -3.48 17.47 3.96
N SER A 227 -2.63 16.45 3.98
CA SER A 227 -1.17 16.62 4.12
C SER A 227 -0.51 17.23 2.88
N TYR A 228 -1.00 16.92 1.68
CA TYR A 228 -0.36 17.32 0.42
C TYR A 228 -1.14 18.34 -0.41
N ILE A 229 -2.46 18.38 -0.27
CA ILE A 229 -3.33 19.31 -1.00
C ILE A 229 -3.76 20.47 -0.10
N GLY A 230 -3.74 20.26 1.22
CA GLY A 230 -4.13 21.25 2.23
C GLY A 230 -5.64 21.22 2.57
N GLY A 231 -6.04 22.07 3.51
CA GLY A 231 -7.41 22.11 4.02
C GLY A 231 -7.66 21.14 5.18
N LYS A 232 -8.92 20.83 5.44
CA LYS A 232 -9.34 19.90 6.52
C LYS A 232 -9.64 18.53 5.92
N LYS A 233 -9.36 17.43 6.64
CA LYS A 233 -9.64 16.07 6.16
C LYS A 233 -11.13 15.84 5.86
N GLU A 234 -12.02 16.53 6.57
CA GLU A 234 -13.47 16.46 6.40
C GLU A 234 -13.96 17.04 5.06
N ASN A 235 -13.09 17.82 4.39
CA ASN A 235 -13.39 18.42 3.10
C ASN A 235 -13.11 17.50 1.90
N PHE A 236 -12.54 16.32 2.13
CA PHE A 236 -12.15 15.43 1.05
C PHE A 236 -13.18 14.35 0.76
N ASP A 237 -13.51 14.21 -0.51
CA ASP A 237 -14.04 12.99 -1.07
C ASP A 237 -12.87 12.16 -1.61
N VAL A 238 -12.82 10.90 -1.22
CA VAL A 238 -11.83 9.96 -1.71
C VAL A 238 -12.56 8.75 -2.23
N VAL A 239 -12.50 8.59 -3.52
CA VAL A 239 -13.08 7.45 -4.22
C VAL A 239 -12.01 6.42 -4.55
N LYS A 240 -12.41 5.18 -4.61
CA LYS A 240 -11.54 4.07 -4.96
C LYS A 240 -12.30 3.09 -5.83
N ILE A 241 -11.63 2.59 -6.86
CA ILE A 241 -12.14 1.43 -7.57
C ILE A 241 -11.61 0.13 -6.96
N MET A 242 -12.44 -0.86 -6.91
CA MET A 242 -12.03 -2.24 -6.65
C MET A 242 -12.56 -3.13 -7.77
N GLY A 243 -11.68 -3.96 -8.31
CA GLY A 243 -12.09 -5.09 -9.13
C GLY A 243 -13.04 -5.96 -8.33
N GLY A 244 -14.24 -6.13 -8.86
CA GLY A 244 -15.30 -6.86 -8.20
C GLY A 244 -15.05 -8.37 -8.21
N TYR A 245 -15.79 -9.02 -7.37
CA TYR A 245 -16.00 -10.44 -7.43
C TYR A 245 -16.76 -10.80 -8.73
N SER A 246 -16.41 -11.91 -9.34
CA SER A 246 -17.14 -12.41 -10.51
C SER A 246 -18.46 -13.04 -10.06
N GLU A 247 -19.57 -12.49 -10.48
CA GLU A 247 -20.77 -13.29 -10.71
C GLU A 247 -20.63 -13.91 -12.10
N GLY A 248 -20.29 -15.18 -12.15
CA GLY A 248 -19.99 -15.87 -13.42
C GLY A 248 -18.69 -15.35 -14.06
N SER A 249 -18.68 -15.21 -15.38
CA SER A 249 -17.51 -14.79 -16.18
C SER A 249 -17.26 -13.29 -16.25
N ARG A 250 -18.09 -12.47 -15.58
CA ARG A 250 -17.94 -10.99 -15.58
C ARG A 250 -17.39 -10.48 -14.25
N ARG A 251 -16.23 -9.85 -14.31
CA ARG A 251 -15.74 -9.02 -13.19
C ARG A 251 -16.48 -7.69 -13.22
N THR A 252 -17.22 -7.37 -12.17
CA THR A 252 -17.81 -6.06 -11.96
C THR A 252 -16.81 -5.16 -11.23
N TYR A 253 -16.60 -3.96 -11.74
CA TYR A 253 -15.77 -2.94 -11.12
C TYR A 253 -16.69 -1.89 -10.51
N GLN A 254 -16.50 -1.61 -9.24
CA GLN A 254 -17.31 -0.62 -8.54
C GLN A 254 -16.41 0.46 -7.94
N VAL A 255 -16.82 1.71 -8.14
CA VAL A 255 -16.24 2.86 -7.44
C VAL A 255 -17.05 3.10 -6.17
N PHE A 256 -16.37 3.31 -5.06
CA PHE A 256 -17.00 3.58 -3.77
C PHE A 256 -16.17 4.59 -2.96
N PRO A 257 -16.82 5.33 -2.04
CA PRO A 257 -16.13 6.28 -1.20
C PRO A 257 -15.32 5.55 -0.12
N THR A 258 -14.09 5.98 0.09
CA THR A 258 -13.31 5.58 1.26
C THR A 258 -13.28 6.66 2.32
N ASP A 259 -13.57 7.89 1.96
CA ASP A 259 -13.79 9.06 2.81
C ASP A 259 -14.75 10.02 2.07
N GLY A 260 -15.51 10.82 2.81
CA GLY A 260 -16.49 11.75 2.25
C GLY A 260 -17.70 11.05 1.64
N ASN A 261 -18.19 11.54 0.50
CA ASN A 261 -19.36 11.02 -0.21
C ASN A 261 -19.07 10.82 -1.71
N MET A 262 -20.10 10.46 -2.47
CA MET A 262 -20.03 10.17 -3.91
C MET A 262 -20.65 11.25 -4.79
N ASP A 263 -21.19 12.35 -4.24
CA ASP A 263 -22.04 13.28 -4.99
C ASP A 263 -21.30 13.90 -6.18
N LEU A 264 -20.08 14.40 -5.96
CA LEU A 264 -19.28 14.99 -7.01
C LEU A 264 -18.74 13.96 -8.01
N TRP A 265 -18.42 12.76 -7.53
CA TRP A 265 -18.05 11.66 -8.40
C TRP A 265 -19.21 11.21 -9.29
N ALA A 266 -20.41 11.03 -8.73
CA ALA A 266 -21.59 10.67 -9.49
C ALA A 266 -21.91 11.71 -10.60
N ARG A 267 -21.73 12.99 -10.28
CA ARG A 267 -21.87 14.05 -11.27
C ARG A 267 -20.82 13.98 -12.37
N LEU A 268 -19.55 13.69 -12.03
CA LEU A 268 -18.48 13.48 -13.00
C LEU A 268 -18.78 12.28 -13.90
N ASP A 269 -19.21 11.17 -13.29
CA ASP A 269 -19.56 9.93 -13.99
C ASP A 269 -20.73 10.16 -14.98
N GLU A 270 -21.80 10.82 -14.54
CA GLU A 270 -22.92 11.22 -15.39
C GLU A 270 -22.48 12.02 -16.62
N LEU A 271 -21.62 13.02 -16.40
CA LEU A 271 -21.10 13.84 -17.50
C LEU A 271 -20.20 13.05 -18.45
N SER A 272 -19.42 12.11 -17.92
CA SER A 272 -18.52 11.27 -18.72
C SER A 272 -19.24 10.27 -19.64
N GLN A 273 -20.53 9.99 -19.37
CA GLN A 273 -21.37 9.13 -20.23
C GLN A 273 -21.99 9.88 -21.41
N ARG A 274 -21.88 11.21 -21.41
CA ARG A 274 -22.36 12.04 -22.54
C ARG A 274 -21.39 11.96 -23.69
N ASP A 275 -21.86 12.42 -24.88
CA ASP A 275 -20.97 12.63 -26.01
C ASP A 275 -19.97 13.75 -25.67
N LEU A 276 -18.71 13.40 -25.47
CA LEU A 276 -17.65 14.35 -25.14
C LEU A 276 -17.13 15.13 -26.37
N SER A 277 -17.63 14.85 -27.58
CA SER A 277 -17.47 15.74 -28.72
C SER A 277 -18.33 17.01 -28.54
N ASP A 278 -19.38 16.97 -27.71
CA ASP A 278 -20.04 18.16 -27.22
C ASP A 278 -19.15 18.91 -26.23
N LEU A 279 -18.59 20.02 -26.70
CA LEU A 279 -17.72 20.88 -25.90
C LEU A 279 -18.36 21.32 -24.58
N ASN A 280 -19.71 21.44 -24.52
CA ASN A 280 -20.38 21.84 -23.28
C ASN A 280 -20.28 20.79 -22.21
N ALA A 281 -20.41 19.51 -22.53
CA ALA A 281 -20.26 18.42 -21.57
C ALA A 281 -18.83 18.40 -20.99
N TYR A 282 -17.82 18.48 -21.84
CA TYR A 282 -16.43 18.59 -21.43
C TYR A 282 -16.17 19.83 -20.57
N CYS A 283 -16.64 21.01 -21.01
CA CYS A 283 -16.47 22.25 -20.23
C CYS A 283 -17.09 22.16 -18.84
N GLN A 284 -18.26 21.53 -18.69
CA GLN A 284 -18.88 21.29 -17.38
C GLN A 284 -18.01 20.40 -16.48
N MET A 285 -17.36 19.37 -17.03
CA MET A 285 -16.47 18.49 -16.24
C MET A 285 -15.27 19.25 -15.67
N ILE A 286 -14.69 20.15 -16.46
CA ILE A 286 -13.49 20.91 -16.06
C ILE A 286 -13.80 22.28 -15.44
N GLY A 287 -15.08 22.66 -15.33
CA GLY A 287 -15.53 23.88 -14.67
C GLY A 287 -15.20 25.17 -15.43
N VAL A 288 -15.25 25.12 -16.76
CA VAL A 288 -15.04 26.29 -17.62
C VAL A 288 -16.22 26.51 -18.55
N LYS A 289 -16.28 27.68 -19.17
CA LYS A 289 -17.19 27.99 -20.29
C LYS A 289 -16.58 27.53 -21.61
N PRO A 290 -17.37 27.46 -22.71
CA PRO A 290 -16.86 27.12 -24.05
C PRO A 290 -15.72 28.02 -24.56
N ASP A 291 -15.64 29.25 -24.08
CA ASP A 291 -14.56 30.20 -24.41
C ASP A 291 -13.27 29.94 -23.59
N GLY A 292 -13.25 28.90 -22.75
CA GLY A 292 -12.12 28.56 -21.88
C GLY A 292 -12.05 29.34 -20.58
N SER A 293 -12.86 30.37 -20.38
CA SER A 293 -12.89 31.15 -19.14
C SER A 293 -13.52 30.33 -18.01
N ARG A 294 -13.10 30.62 -16.77
CA ARG A 294 -13.70 29.97 -15.60
C ARG A 294 -15.21 30.20 -15.54
N ASP A 295 -15.95 29.12 -15.31
CA ASP A 295 -17.37 29.22 -14.98
C ASP A 295 -17.55 29.28 -13.45
N PRO A 296 -17.97 30.43 -12.89
CA PRO A 296 -18.17 30.55 -11.43
C PRO A 296 -19.35 29.73 -10.92
N LYS A 297 -20.27 29.29 -11.80
CA LYS A 297 -21.45 28.50 -11.47
C LYS A 297 -21.15 27.00 -11.52
N SER A 298 -20.11 26.60 -12.20
CA SER A 298 -19.71 25.19 -12.34
C SER A 298 -18.51 24.87 -11.47
N LYS A 299 -18.61 23.75 -10.78
CA LYS A 299 -17.48 23.19 -10.04
C LYS A 299 -16.61 22.39 -10.98
N ARG A 300 -15.30 22.58 -10.91
CA ARG A 300 -14.34 21.70 -11.59
C ARG A 300 -14.41 20.31 -10.94
N LEU A 301 -14.83 19.30 -11.69
CA LEU A 301 -14.97 17.93 -11.23
C LEU A 301 -13.74 17.08 -11.61
N LEU A 302 -13.11 17.40 -12.73
CA LEU A 302 -11.96 16.70 -13.27
C LEU A 302 -10.77 17.65 -13.40
N ASP A 303 -9.58 17.16 -13.00
CA ASP A 303 -8.30 17.75 -13.37
C ASP A 303 -7.72 17.01 -14.60
N PRO A 304 -7.92 17.53 -15.83
CA PRO A 304 -7.49 16.83 -17.03
C PRO A 304 -5.96 16.70 -17.13
N VAL A 305 -5.21 17.64 -16.59
CA VAL A 305 -3.74 17.58 -16.58
C VAL A 305 -3.28 16.43 -15.67
N ASN A 306 -3.84 16.35 -14.46
CA ASN A 306 -3.53 15.24 -13.56
C ASN A 306 -3.91 13.88 -14.17
N LEU A 307 -5.07 13.79 -14.83
CA LEU A 307 -5.51 12.56 -15.49
C LEU A 307 -4.57 12.16 -16.63
N ILE A 308 -4.17 13.11 -17.48
CA ILE A 308 -3.23 12.84 -18.59
C ILE A 308 -1.90 12.34 -18.04
N ASP A 309 -1.31 13.04 -17.10
CA ASP A 309 -0.03 12.69 -16.51
C ASP A 309 -0.09 11.34 -15.81
N TYR A 310 -1.18 11.06 -15.08
CA TYR A 310 -1.40 9.76 -14.47
C TYR A 310 -1.47 8.64 -15.54
N MET A 311 -2.18 8.84 -16.64
CA MET A 311 -2.26 7.86 -17.72
C MET A 311 -0.90 7.67 -18.41
N LEU A 312 -0.11 8.72 -18.58
CA LEU A 312 1.26 8.62 -19.10
C LEU A 312 2.14 7.73 -18.21
N VAL A 313 2.08 7.89 -16.89
CA VAL A 313 2.78 7.02 -15.94
C VAL A 313 2.33 5.56 -16.07
N ILE A 314 1.02 5.32 -16.22
CA ILE A 314 0.46 3.97 -16.38
C ILE A 314 0.96 3.32 -17.67
N PHE A 315 0.94 4.04 -18.78
CA PHE A 315 1.39 3.52 -20.08
C PHE A 315 2.90 3.31 -20.11
N TYR A 316 3.68 4.27 -19.61
CA TYR A 316 5.14 4.15 -19.52
C TYR A 316 5.57 2.97 -18.65
N GLY A 317 4.92 2.78 -17.50
CA GLY A 317 5.17 1.68 -16.58
C GLY A 317 4.65 0.31 -17.07
N GLY A 318 3.95 0.26 -18.21
CA GLY A 318 3.36 -0.97 -18.75
C GLY A 318 2.38 -1.63 -17.78
N ASN A 319 1.59 -0.85 -17.04
CA ASN A 319 0.69 -1.38 -16.03
C ASN A 319 -0.61 -1.90 -16.68
N LEU A 320 -0.82 -3.21 -16.59
CA LEU A 320 -1.97 -3.89 -17.18
C LEU A 320 -3.17 -4.00 -16.22
N ASP A 321 -3.08 -3.48 -15.00
CA ASP A 321 -4.13 -3.63 -13.99
C ASP A 321 -4.36 -2.32 -13.20
N ALA A 322 -4.61 -1.24 -13.93
CA ALA A 322 -4.87 0.10 -13.42
C ALA A 322 -6.15 0.67 -14.04
N PRO A 323 -6.26 1.96 -14.38
CA PRO A 323 -7.50 2.53 -14.93
C PRO A 323 -8.08 1.80 -16.15
N ILE A 324 -7.20 1.18 -16.96
CA ILE A 324 -7.62 0.25 -18.02
C ILE A 324 -7.06 -1.12 -17.64
N SER A 325 -7.92 -2.01 -17.15
CA SER A 325 -7.49 -3.31 -16.67
C SER A 325 -7.67 -4.39 -17.74
N TRP A 326 -6.57 -5.07 -18.08
CA TRP A 326 -6.58 -6.28 -18.90
C TRP A 326 -7.51 -7.35 -18.31
N PHE A 327 -7.52 -7.49 -17.00
CA PHE A 327 -8.36 -8.46 -16.27
C PHE A 327 -9.86 -8.10 -16.33
N GLY A 328 -10.21 -6.91 -16.79
CA GLY A 328 -11.56 -6.44 -17.06
C GLY A 328 -11.87 -6.36 -18.55
N ASN A 329 -11.18 -7.10 -19.41
CA ASN A 329 -11.31 -7.05 -20.87
C ASN A 329 -11.10 -5.64 -21.43
N ASN A 330 -10.20 -4.85 -20.83
CA ASN A 330 -9.91 -3.45 -21.13
C ASN A 330 -11.14 -2.51 -21.06
N ARG A 331 -12.21 -2.92 -20.38
CA ARG A 331 -13.46 -2.15 -20.25
C ARG A 331 -13.74 -1.66 -18.84
N GLY A 332 -12.94 -2.10 -17.87
CA GLY A 332 -13.10 -1.72 -16.48
C GLY A 332 -11.81 -1.19 -15.88
N GLY A 333 -11.94 -0.24 -14.96
CA GLY A 333 -10.81 0.28 -14.20
C GLY A 333 -10.51 -0.58 -12.98
N ASN A 334 -9.25 -0.58 -12.51
CA ASN A 334 -8.84 -1.18 -11.26
C ASN A 334 -7.68 -0.39 -10.63
N ASN A 335 -7.44 -0.63 -9.35
CA ASN A 335 -6.24 -0.16 -8.63
C ASN A 335 -5.94 1.35 -8.70
N TRP A 336 -6.95 2.22 -8.69
CA TRP A 336 -6.77 3.66 -8.61
C TRP A 336 -7.56 4.31 -7.47
N TYR A 337 -7.19 5.54 -7.16
CA TYR A 337 -7.87 6.43 -6.24
C TYR A 337 -8.09 7.78 -6.91
N GLY A 338 -9.25 8.40 -6.66
CA GLY A 338 -9.51 9.80 -6.94
C GLY A 338 -9.68 10.56 -5.63
N LEU A 339 -9.07 11.74 -5.52
CA LEU A 339 -9.17 12.61 -4.36
C LEU A 339 -9.63 14.00 -4.80
N MET A 340 -10.67 14.50 -4.15
CA MET A 340 -11.17 15.86 -4.37
C MET A 340 -11.36 16.60 -3.07
N ASN A 341 -10.82 17.81 -2.98
CA ASN A 341 -11.15 18.73 -1.90
C ASN A 341 -12.39 19.53 -2.30
N ARG A 342 -13.53 19.30 -1.62
CA ARG A 342 -14.80 19.97 -1.91
C ARG A 342 -14.77 21.50 -1.77
N THR A 343 -13.83 22.03 -0.99
CA THR A 343 -13.68 23.49 -0.77
C THR A 343 -12.72 24.15 -1.76
N GLN A 344 -12.01 23.37 -2.57
CA GLN A 344 -11.12 23.84 -3.62
C GLN A 344 -11.74 23.52 -4.99
N ASN A 345 -11.38 24.30 -5.99
CA ASN A 345 -11.87 24.10 -7.35
C ASN A 345 -10.81 23.47 -8.24
N LYS A 346 -10.32 22.27 -7.83
CA LYS A 346 -9.22 21.57 -8.54
C LYS A 346 -9.67 20.30 -9.27
N GLY A 347 -10.80 19.71 -8.92
CA GLY A 347 -11.28 18.44 -9.46
C GLY A 347 -10.64 17.21 -8.80
N PHE A 348 -11.09 16.00 -9.29
CA PHE A 348 -10.47 14.71 -8.99
C PHE A 348 -9.19 14.53 -9.79
#